data_144fc603fd4271df1eea627db89d5856
#
_entry.id   144fc603fd4271df1eea627db89d5856
#
_cell.length_a   1.000
_cell.length_b   1.000
_cell.length_c   1.000
_cell.angle_alpha   90.00
_cell.angle_beta   90.00
_cell.angle_gamma   90.00
#
_symmetry.space_group_name_H-M   'P 1'
#
loop_
_entity.id
_entity.type
_entity.pdbx_description
1 polymer ?
#
loop_
_entity_poly.entity_id
_entity_poly.type
_entity_poly.pdbx_seq_one_letter_code
_entity_poly.pdbx_strand_id
1 'polypeptide(L)'
;MEKKLRSTREMLKQALLTTASCNAIAKSRGISPNTVRRALKLANAAGLTPEKIDQISDTELQIIIYPKRKKGKHIYPDWEREVIYLEKGHTKVEAHARYVDEVGSKFALSRSAFSDGLLKHQKSQAIEYRHNHQPGYAMQIDPAGYRPVGIENGNAVKYTLLVVVLPASSYYFAIVIRSQSTSDIIEGVIAALEFFGGVPETIVSDNLKAVVVGHKKNRNPIINPAFLQFADYYYIRVNPARVYKPKDKGAVENAVRLIQRPLEIELNSRPKLSLAGINRVLREIIDELNAKPMKRVDENRNERFERIDKPFLRPLPMERMEFINPPEDRRVPPDYHLSLIHI
;
A
#
# COMPACT_ATOMS: atom_id res chain seq x y z
N MET A 1 27.97 12.17 18.75
CA MET A 1 27.72 13.58 19.16
C MET A 1 29.02 14.36 19.27
N GLU A 2 30.03 13.87 19.94
CA GLU A 2 31.37 14.47 20.12
C GLU A 2 32.07 14.86 18.79
N LYS A 3 32.09 13.98 17.79
CA LYS A 3 32.68 14.24 16.48
C LYS A 3 32.07 15.48 15.77
N LYS A 4 30.79 15.73 16.01
CA LYS A 4 30.06 16.88 15.45
C LYS A 4 30.38 18.18 16.19
N LEU A 5 30.59 18.14 17.49
CA LEU A 5 30.94 19.29 18.31
C LEU A 5 32.39 19.74 18.09
N ARG A 6 33.33 18.77 17.97
CA ARG A 6 34.72 19.05 17.58
C ARG A 6 34.79 19.75 16.23
N SER A 7 34.07 19.25 15.24
CA SER A 7 33.98 19.89 13.91
C SER A 7 33.35 21.29 13.98
N THR A 8 32.41 21.55 14.89
CA THR A 8 31.78 22.87 15.07
C THR A 8 32.75 23.85 15.73
N ARG A 9 33.55 23.41 16.70
CA ARG A 9 34.59 24.21 17.36
C ARG A 9 35.62 24.70 16.35
N GLU A 10 36.19 23.79 15.54
CA GLU A 10 37.13 24.10 14.51
C GLU A 10 36.56 25.02 13.40
N MET A 11 35.32 24.83 13.02
CA MET A 11 34.60 25.70 12.08
C MET A 11 34.47 27.14 12.59
N LEU A 12 34.11 27.32 13.86
CA LEU A 12 34.00 28.63 14.48
C LEU A 12 35.33 29.34 14.60
N LYS A 13 36.40 28.62 15.01
CA LYS A 13 37.74 29.15 15.02
C LYS A 13 38.21 29.63 13.63
N GLN A 14 37.98 28.82 12.61
CA GLN A 14 38.29 29.19 11.24
C GLN A 14 37.56 30.45 10.80
N ALA A 15 36.27 30.57 11.17
CA ALA A 15 35.45 31.73 10.81
C ALA A 15 35.81 33.00 11.56
N LEU A 16 36.42 32.90 12.78
CA LEU A 16 36.82 34.04 13.61
C LEU A 16 38.27 34.45 13.36
N LEU A 17 39.15 33.52 13.01
CA LEU A 17 40.59 33.78 12.83
C LEU A 17 40.95 34.14 11.38
N THR A 18 40.11 33.86 10.40
CA THR A 18 40.41 34.08 8.98
C THR A 18 39.41 35.01 8.35
N THR A 19 39.85 35.62 7.22
CA THR A 19 38.95 36.45 6.35
C THR A 19 38.13 35.60 5.40
N ALA A 20 38.12 34.27 5.56
CA ALA A 20 37.38 33.35 4.70
C ALA A 20 35.89 33.56 4.78
N SER A 21 35.24 33.64 3.63
CA SER A 21 33.78 33.78 3.61
C SER A 21 33.07 32.56 4.16
N CYS A 22 31.88 32.76 4.74
CA CYS A 22 31.04 31.62 5.19
C CYS A 22 30.75 30.59 4.12
N ASN A 23 30.72 31.01 2.83
CA ASN A 23 30.55 30.10 1.69
C ASN A 23 31.80 29.24 1.46
N ALA A 24 32.98 29.80 1.58
CA ALA A 24 34.24 29.08 1.44
C ALA A 24 34.43 28.04 2.57
N ILE A 25 34.17 28.44 3.81
CA ILE A 25 34.21 27.55 4.99
C ILE A 25 33.19 26.41 4.85
N ALA A 26 31.99 26.72 4.41
CA ALA A 26 30.93 25.73 4.20
C ALA A 26 31.30 24.70 3.14
N LYS A 27 31.87 25.17 2.00
CA LYS A 27 32.32 24.32 0.89
C LYS A 27 33.44 23.37 1.33
N SER A 28 34.45 23.87 2.07
CA SER A 28 35.57 23.04 2.54
C SER A 28 35.17 21.96 3.54
N ARG A 29 34.02 22.14 4.24
CA ARG A 29 33.54 21.23 5.28
C ARG A 29 32.30 20.40 4.87
N GLY A 30 31.82 20.56 3.62
CA GLY A 30 30.66 19.84 3.12
C GLY A 30 29.35 20.18 3.88
N ILE A 31 29.18 21.41 4.38
CA ILE A 31 28.02 21.86 5.12
C ILE A 31 27.32 23.05 4.46
N SER A 32 26.08 23.34 4.88
CA SER A 32 25.34 24.50 4.37
C SER A 32 25.97 25.83 4.83
N PRO A 33 26.13 26.85 3.93
CA PRO A 33 26.57 28.18 4.32
C PRO A 33 25.70 28.83 5.43
N ASN A 34 24.41 28.52 5.45
CA ASN A 34 23.49 28.99 6.50
C ASN A 34 23.82 28.41 7.87
N THR A 35 24.37 27.20 7.93
CA THR A 35 24.84 26.58 9.19
C THR A 35 26.00 27.38 9.76
N VAL A 36 26.97 27.76 8.91
CA VAL A 36 28.13 28.56 9.32
C VAL A 36 27.70 29.95 9.79
N ARG A 37 26.87 30.67 8.99
CA ARG A 37 26.35 32.01 9.35
C ARG A 37 25.57 31.99 10.67
N ARG A 38 24.72 31.00 10.89
CA ARG A 38 23.94 30.87 12.12
C ARG A 38 24.82 30.62 13.33
N ALA A 39 25.80 29.70 13.21
CA ALA A 39 26.75 29.41 14.29
C ALA A 39 27.58 30.63 14.63
N LEU A 40 28.10 31.34 13.64
CA LEU A 40 28.88 32.57 13.84
C LEU A 40 28.06 33.67 14.51
N LYS A 41 26.79 33.87 14.05
CA LYS A 41 25.88 34.83 14.69
C LYS A 41 25.65 34.54 16.18
N LEU A 42 25.46 33.26 16.53
CA LEU A 42 25.25 32.87 17.93
C LEU A 42 26.52 32.96 18.74
N ALA A 43 27.70 32.63 18.18
CA ALA A 43 28.99 32.77 18.82
C ALA A 43 29.30 34.25 19.12
N ASN A 44 29.09 35.15 18.14
CA ASN A 44 29.28 36.60 18.31
C ASN A 44 28.31 37.17 19.34
N ALA A 45 27.03 36.76 19.32
CA ALA A 45 26.05 37.19 20.32
C ALA A 45 26.41 36.75 21.77
N ALA A 46 27.12 35.62 21.92
CA ALA A 46 27.62 35.11 23.18
C ALA A 46 29.02 35.67 23.57
N GLY A 47 29.58 36.56 22.76
CA GLY A 47 30.91 37.14 23.00
C GLY A 47 32.05 36.11 22.99
N LEU A 48 31.92 35.07 22.16
CA LEU A 48 32.94 34.02 21.99
C LEU A 48 34.08 34.52 21.10
N THR A 49 35.29 34.61 21.70
CA THR A 49 36.55 34.81 20.96
C THR A 49 37.22 33.46 20.69
N PRO A 50 38.19 33.38 19.77
CA PRO A 50 38.93 32.16 19.53
C PRO A 50 39.48 31.51 20.79
N GLU A 51 40.05 32.31 21.70
CA GLU A 51 40.64 31.87 22.98
C GLU A 51 39.55 31.31 23.90
N LYS A 52 38.41 31.98 24.01
CA LYS A 52 37.26 31.51 24.82
C LYS A 52 36.67 30.19 24.26
N ILE A 53 36.69 30.01 22.95
CA ILE A 53 36.20 28.75 22.33
C ILE A 53 37.07 27.56 22.77
N ASP A 54 38.35 27.73 23.05
CA ASP A 54 39.20 26.68 23.59
C ASP A 54 38.97 26.36 25.05
N GLN A 55 38.59 27.36 25.81
CA GLN A 55 38.39 27.24 27.26
C GLN A 55 37.05 26.69 27.67
N ILE A 56 36.00 26.87 26.84
CA ILE A 56 34.66 26.39 27.17
C ILE A 56 34.52 24.89 26.91
N SER A 57 33.73 24.22 27.75
CA SER A 57 33.41 22.81 27.56
C SER A 57 32.55 22.57 26.30
N ASP A 58 32.57 21.35 25.77
CA ASP A 58 31.72 20.96 24.63
C ASP A 58 30.24 21.09 24.97
N THR A 59 29.85 20.89 26.24
CA THR A 59 28.48 21.04 26.72
C THR A 59 28.03 22.51 26.66
N GLU A 60 28.87 23.44 27.07
CA GLU A 60 28.57 24.88 27.01
C GLU A 60 28.51 25.35 25.55
N LEU A 61 29.46 24.95 24.72
CA LEU A 61 29.43 25.26 23.29
C LEU A 61 28.17 24.74 22.62
N GLN A 62 27.73 23.54 22.99
CA GLN A 62 26.48 22.98 22.50
C GLN A 62 25.24 23.80 22.89
N ILE A 63 25.16 24.27 24.09
CA ILE A 63 24.06 25.12 24.59
C ILE A 63 24.02 26.43 23.81
N ILE A 64 25.17 27.05 23.58
CA ILE A 64 25.29 28.34 22.87
C ILE A 64 24.91 28.18 21.38
N ILE A 65 25.50 27.20 20.68
CA ILE A 65 25.33 27.05 19.22
C ILE A 65 24.05 26.31 18.83
N TYR A 66 23.58 25.43 19.73
CA TYR A 66 22.36 24.67 19.53
C TYR A 66 21.36 24.88 20.67
N PRO A 67 20.92 26.12 20.92
CA PRO A 67 19.98 26.40 22.01
C PRO A 67 18.73 25.54 21.83
N LYS A 68 18.31 24.86 22.89
CA LYS A 68 17.03 24.15 22.91
C LYS A 68 15.93 25.14 22.56
N ARG A 69 15.23 24.91 21.45
CA ARG A 69 14.04 25.70 21.10
C ARG A 69 13.11 25.67 22.33
N LYS A 70 12.77 26.84 22.89
CA LYS A 70 11.67 26.92 23.84
C LYS A 70 10.45 26.34 23.13
N LYS A 71 9.93 25.21 23.63
CA LYS A 71 8.64 24.69 23.16
C LYS A 71 7.62 25.78 23.47
N GLY A 72 7.08 26.41 22.43
CA GLY A 72 5.96 27.33 22.63
C GLY A 72 4.83 26.57 23.34
N LYS A 73 4.08 27.27 24.21
CA LYS A 73 2.87 26.70 24.82
C LYS A 73 1.78 26.61 23.74
N HIS A 74 1.90 25.60 22.84
CA HIS A 74 0.83 25.33 21.92
C HIS A 74 -0.26 24.51 22.61
N ILE A 75 -1.49 24.87 22.38
CA ILE A 75 -2.67 24.09 22.77
C ILE A 75 -2.94 23.12 21.63
N TYR A 76 -2.76 21.83 21.89
CA TYR A 76 -2.97 20.81 20.86
C TYR A 76 -4.48 20.61 20.61
N PRO A 77 -4.89 20.38 19.36
CA PRO A 77 -6.29 20.07 19.04
C PRO A 77 -6.66 18.67 19.56
N ASP A 78 -7.94 18.47 19.78
CA ASP A 78 -8.50 17.12 19.92
C ASP A 78 -8.49 16.44 18.55
N TRP A 79 -7.50 15.57 18.34
CA TRP A 79 -7.28 14.92 17.07
C TRP A 79 -8.45 14.03 16.64
N GLU A 80 -9.15 13.40 17.57
CA GLU A 80 -10.30 12.54 17.27
C GLU A 80 -11.47 13.37 16.73
N ARG A 81 -11.76 14.49 17.36
CA ARG A 81 -12.75 15.47 16.89
C ARG A 81 -12.39 16.01 15.50
N GLU A 82 -11.11 16.26 15.24
CA GLU A 82 -10.67 16.76 13.93
C GLU A 82 -10.81 15.69 12.83
N VAL A 83 -10.54 14.42 13.13
CA VAL A 83 -10.78 13.30 12.20
C VAL A 83 -12.25 13.17 11.87
N ILE A 84 -13.15 13.18 12.87
CA ILE A 84 -14.59 13.13 12.66
C ILE A 84 -15.08 14.31 11.81
N TYR A 85 -14.51 15.49 11.99
CA TYR A 85 -14.85 16.67 11.20
C TYR A 85 -14.50 16.48 9.71
N LEU A 86 -13.34 15.91 9.42
CA LEU A 86 -12.93 15.58 8.04
C LEU A 86 -13.80 14.47 7.43
N GLU A 87 -14.23 13.48 8.20
CA GLU A 87 -15.10 12.41 7.73
C GLU A 87 -16.49 12.92 7.31
N LYS A 88 -16.92 14.05 7.84
CA LYS A 88 -18.13 14.77 7.42
C LYS A 88 -17.99 15.54 6.09
N GLY A 89 -16.82 15.48 5.44
CA GLY A 89 -16.56 16.08 4.14
C GLY A 89 -15.85 17.44 4.18
N HIS A 90 -15.44 17.93 5.37
CA HIS A 90 -14.70 19.17 5.50
C HIS A 90 -13.22 19.02 5.10
N THR A 91 -12.60 20.11 4.69
CA THR A 91 -11.19 20.14 4.30
C THR A 91 -10.26 20.32 5.51
N LYS A 92 -8.98 19.93 5.36
CA LYS A 92 -7.94 20.18 6.37
C LYS A 92 -7.72 21.68 6.63
N VAL A 93 -8.04 22.53 5.65
CA VAL A 93 -7.91 23.98 5.78
C VAL A 93 -8.98 24.52 6.70
N GLU A 94 -10.21 24.08 6.54
CA GLU A 94 -11.35 24.46 7.39
C GLU A 94 -11.16 23.94 8.82
N ALA A 95 -10.71 22.71 8.97
CA ALA A 95 -10.39 22.13 10.29
C ALA A 95 -9.31 22.95 11.01
N HIS A 96 -8.24 23.33 10.33
CA HIS A 96 -7.20 24.18 10.91
C HIS A 96 -7.70 25.59 11.24
N ALA A 97 -8.50 26.21 10.36
CA ALA A 97 -9.06 27.54 10.63
C ALA A 97 -9.94 27.53 11.89
N ARG A 98 -10.85 26.56 12.00
CA ARG A 98 -11.69 26.37 13.20
C ARG A 98 -10.85 26.21 14.46
N TYR A 99 -9.82 25.36 14.40
CA TYR A 99 -8.90 25.16 15.54
C TYR A 99 -8.18 26.45 15.94
N VAL A 100 -7.73 27.25 14.96
CA VAL A 100 -7.08 28.56 15.22
C VAL A 100 -8.05 29.55 15.87
N ASP A 101 -9.31 29.55 15.45
CA ASP A 101 -10.36 30.41 16.02
C ASP A 101 -10.68 30.01 17.49
N GLU A 102 -10.66 28.71 17.80
CA GLU A 102 -10.93 28.20 19.15
C GLU A 102 -9.80 28.52 20.15
N VAL A 103 -8.54 28.35 19.74
CA VAL A 103 -7.39 28.45 20.68
C VAL A 103 -6.62 29.78 20.58
N GLY A 104 -6.90 30.57 19.56
CA GLY A 104 -6.19 31.80 19.25
C GLY A 104 -4.86 31.57 18.50
N SER A 105 -4.57 32.42 17.54
CA SER A 105 -3.41 32.30 16.62
C SER A 105 -2.05 32.20 17.34
N LYS A 106 -1.92 32.81 18.53
CA LYS A 106 -0.70 32.80 19.34
C LYS A 106 -0.39 31.44 19.94
N PHE A 107 -1.40 30.62 20.21
CA PHE A 107 -1.28 29.29 20.83
C PHE A 107 -1.52 28.15 19.88
N ALA A 108 -2.04 28.43 18.68
CA ALA A 108 -2.32 27.44 17.67
C ALA A 108 -1.04 26.87 17.04
N LEU A 109 -1.11 25.62 16.63
CA LEU A 109 -0.10 24.99 15.77
C LEU A 109 -0.12 25.66 14.39
N SER A 110 1.04 25.75 13.74
CA SER A 110 1.08 26.11 12.33
C SER A 110 0.32 25.07 11.50
N ARG A 111 -0.17 25.47 10.32
CA ARG A 111 -0.90 24.59 9.39
C ARG A 111 -0.14 23.29 9.06
N SER A 112 1.18 23.39 8.88
CA SER A 112 2.04 22.22 8.65
C SER A 112 2.08 21.30 9.86
N ALA A 113 2.32 21.86 11.07
CA ALA A 113 2.37 21.09 12.31
C ALA A 113 1.01 20.45 12.66
N PHE A 114 -0.10 21.13 12.37
CA PHE A 114 -1.45 20.59 12.51
C PHE A 114 -1.67 19.40 11.55
N SER A 115 -1.32 19.55 10.27
CA SER A 115 -1.44 18.47 9.27
C SER A 115 -0.58 17.26 9.62
N ASP A 116 0.64 17.48 10.14
CA ASP A 116 1.54 16.41 10.57
C ASP A 116 1.01 15.69 11.82
N GLY A 117 0.45 16.45 12.78
CA GLY A 117 -0.17 15.90 13.98
C GLY A 117 -1.40 15.05 13.65
N LEU A 118 -2.27 15.54 12.78
CA LEU A 118 -3.45 14.84 12.28
C LEU A 118 -3.05 13.53 11.56
N LEU A 119 -2.05 13.58 10.69
CA LEU A 119 -1.54 12.40 10.01
C LEU A 119 -0.94 11.37 10.95
N LYS A 120 -0.23 11.81 12.01
CA LYS A 120 0.29 10.92 13.05
C LYS A 120 -0.83 10.25 13.83
N HIS A 121 -1.87 11.02 14.19
CA HIS A 121 -3.02 10.48 14.90
C HIS A 121 -3.79 9.47 14.05
N GLN A 122 -4.07 9.79 12.78
CA GLN A 122 -4.68 8.84 11.84
C GLN A 122 -3.84 7.57 11.64
N LYS A 123 -2.50 7.70 11.59
CA LYS A 123 -1.61 6.54 11.51
C LYS A 123 -1.59 5.72 12.79
N SER A 124 -1.66 6.34 13.97
CA SER A 124 -1.71 5.61 15.25
C SER A 124 -3.03 4.87 15.40
N GLN A 125 -4.15 5.48 15.04
CA GLN A 125 -5.44 4.80 14.99
C GLN A 125 -5.49 3.69 13.93
N ALA A 126 -4.87 3.89 12.76
CA ALA A 126 -4.74 2.84 11.75
C ALA A 126 -3.87 1.65 12.21
N ILE A 127 -3.02 1.84 13.21
CA ILE A 127 -2.26 0.76 13.86
C ILE A 127 -3.17 0.00 14.85
N GLU A 128 -4.11 0.65 15.51
CA GLU A 128 -5.11 0.01 16.38
C GLU A 128 -6.21 -0.70 15.57
N TYR A 129 -6.59 -0.18 14.40
CA TYR A 129 -7.44 -0.87 13.43
C TYR A 129 -6.59 -1.77 12.50
N ARG A 130 -5.77 -2.66 13.05
CA ARG A 130 -5.47 -3.89 12.33
C ARG A 130 -6.80 -4.63 12.23
N HIS A 131 -7.36 -4.72 11.02
CA HIS A 131 -8.43 -5.67 10.76
C HIS A 131 -7.92 -7.02 11.24
N ASN A 132 -8.42 -7.51 12.36
CA ASN A 132 -8.24 -8.88 12.75
C ASN A 132 -9.03 -9.70 11.73
N HIS A 133 -8.39 -9.99 10.59
CA HIS A 133 -8.95 -10.90 9.63
C HIS A 133 -9.04 -12.27 10.29
N GLN A 134 -10.23 -12.81 10.32
CA GLN A 134 -10.46 -14.14 10.85
C GLN A 134 -9.73 -15.15 9.96
N PRO A 135 -8.91 -16.06 10.53
CA PRO A 135 -8.21 -17.09 9.78
C PRO A 135 -9.14 -17.95 8.94
N GLY A 136 -8.75 -18.27 7.71
CA GLY A 136 -9.52 -19.10 6.79
C GLY A 136 -10.87 -18.52 6.35
N TYR A 137 -11.24 -17.33 6.84
CA TYR A 137 -12.57 -16.77 6.59
C TYR A 137 -12.71 -16.13 5.20
N ALA A 138 -11.77 -15.32 4.79
CA ALA A 138 -11.90 -14.53 3.58
C ALA A 138 -10.73 -14.69 2.63
N MET A 139 -11.03 -14.72 1.35
CA MET A 139 -10.12 -14.55 0.24
C MET A 139 -10.50 -13.27 -0.52
N GLN A 140 -9.56 -12.40 -0.77
CA GLN A 140 -9.75 -11.18 -1.57
C GLN A 140 -9.22 -11.39 -2.98
N ILE A 141 -10.01 -11.02 -3.99
CA ILE A 141 -9.63 -11.13 -5.40
C ILE A 141 -9.70 -9.76 -6.07
N ASP A 142 -8.71 -9.46 -6.91
CA ASP A 142 -8.66 -8.20 -7.67
C ASP A 142 -7.89 -8.37 -8.99
N PRO A 143 -8.50 -8.09 -10.15
CA PRO A 143 -7.77 -7.98 -11.40
C PRO A 143 -6.99 -6.66 -11.40
N ALA A 144 -5.67 -6.76 -11.53
CA ALA A 144 -4.80 -5.59 -11.59
C ALA A 144 -5.09 -4.73 -12.83
N GLY A 145 -4.88 -3.43 -12.71
CA GLY A 145 -4.98 -2.51 -13.87
C GLY A 145 -3.90 -2.75 -14.92
N TYR A 146 -2.76 -3.30 -14.54
CA TYR A 146 -1.69 -3.69 -15.46
C TYR A 146 -2.11 -4.90 -16.32
N ARG A 147 -1.86 -4.79 -17.63
CA ARG A 147 -2.19 -5.82 -18.64
C ARG A 147 -0.90 -6.40 -19.21
N PRO A 148 -0.40 -7.54 -18.69
CA PRO A 148 0.76 -8.20 -19.25
C PRO A 148 0.58 -8.49 -20.77
N VAL A 149 1.64 -8.28 -21.54
CA VAL A 149 1.64 -8.55 -22.99
C VAL A 149 2.51 -9.77 -23.28
N GLY A 150 1.92 -10.78 -23.87
CA GLY A 150 2.62 -11.97 -24.33
C GLY A 150 2.44 -12.21 -25.82
N ILE A 151 2.87 -13.38 -26.29
CA ILE A 151 2.71 -13.83 -27.67
C ILE A 151 1.84 -15.08 -27.73
N GLU A 152 0.85 -15.07 -28.63
CA GLU A 152 0.03 -16.21 -28.98
C GLU A 152 -0.09 -16.29 -30.53
N ASN A 153 0.27 -17.43 -31.12
CA ASN A 153 0.30 -17.61 -32.56
C ASN A 153 1.04 -16.48 -33.34
N GLY A 154 2.17 -16.00 -32.77
CA GLY A 154 2.97 -14.93 -33.36
C GLY A 154 2.44 -13.51 -33.13
N ASN A 155 1.25 -13.34 -32.55
CA ASN A 155 0.62 -12.05 -32.30
C ASN A 155 0.80 -11.61 -30.84
N ALA A 156 0.91 -10.29 -30.61
CA ALA A 156 0.95 -9.72 -29.27
C ALA A 156 -0.47 -9.69 -28.67
N VAL A 157 -0.64 -10.35 -27.53
CA VAL A 157 -1.92 -10.45 -26.82
C VAL A 157 -1.79 -9.82 -25.44
N LYS A 158 -2.77 -9.02 -25.04
CA LYS A 158 -2.90 -8.42 -23.70
C LYS A 158 -3.71 -9.35 -22.79
N TYR A 159 -3.11 -9.73 -21.70
CA TYR A 159 -3.72 -10.60 -20.69
C TYR A 159 -4.22 -9.79 -19.47
N THR A 160 -4.80 -10.48 -18.52
CA THR A 160 -5.22 -9.91 -17.22
C THR A 160 -4.41 -10.55 -16.10
N LEU A 161 -3.84 -9.75 -15.22
CA LEU A 161 -3.22 -10.21 -13.97
C LEU A 161 -4.31 -10.28 -12.90
N LEU A 162 -4.64 -11.48 -12.43
CA LEU A 162 -5.54 -11.70 -11.29
C LEU A 162 -4.69 -11.92 -10.04
N VAL A 163 -4.96 -11.13 -9.00
CA VAL A 163 -4.30 -11.25 -7.70
C VAL A 163 -5.29 -11.75 -6.67
N VAL A 164 -4.85 -12.69 -5.84
CA VAL A 164 -5.64 -13.32 -4.79
C VAL A 164 -4.85 -13.29 -3.49
N VAL A 165 -5.51 -12.92 -2.40
CA VAL A 165 -4.88 -12.78 -1.08
C VAL A 165 -5.72 -13.43 -0.01
N LEU A 166 -5.08 -14.17 0.91
CA LEU A 166 -5.63 -14.52 2.22
C LEU A 166 -5.20 -13.44 3.22
N PRO A 167 -6.10 -12.54 3.64
CA PRO A 167 -5.70 -11.34 4.37
C PRO A 167 -5.21 -11.59 5.80
N ALA A 168 -5.58 -12.70 6.46
CA ALA A 168 -5.15 -12.99 7.82
C ALA A 168 -3.64 -13.32 7.90
N SER A 169 -3.14 -14.16 6.99
CA SER A 169 -1.71 -14.45 6.86
C SER A 169 -0.97 -13.47 5.97
N SER A 170 -1.69 -12.70 5.13
CA SER A 170 -1.16 -11.93 4.00
C SER A 170 -0.48 -12.82 2.95
N TYR A 171 -0.99 -14.03 2.75
CA TYR A 171 -0.46 -14.98 1.77
C TYR A 171 -0.95 -14.65 0.38
N TYR A 172 -0.04 -14.61 -0.59
CA TYR A 172 -0.31 -14.13 -1.93
C TYR A 172 -0.33 -15.27 -2.93
N PHE A 173 -1.29 -15.17 -3.84
CA PHE A 173 -1.32 -15.89 -5.10
C PHE A 173 -1.61 -14.90 -6.23
N ALA A 174 -1.08 -15.16 -7.41
CA ALA A 174 -1.46 -14.45 -8.61
C ALA A 174 -1.31 -15.34 -9.84
N ILE A 175 -2.13 -15.05 -10.83
CA ILE A 175 -2.13 -15.76 -12.12
C ILE A 175 -2.46 -14.77 -13.23
N VAL A 176 -1.82 -14.94 -14.39
CA VAL A 176 -2.20 -14.24 -15.61
C VAL A 176 -3.18 -15.10 -16.37
N ILE A 177 -4.36 -14.55 -16.65
CA ILE A 177 -5.49 -15.16 -17.34
C ILE A 177 -5.74 -14.45 -18.67
N ARG A 178 -6.48 -15.07 -19.58
CA ARG A 178 -6.73 -14.52 -20.92
C ARG A 178 -7.46 -13.20 -20.88
N SER A 179 -8.53 -13.13 -20.12
CA SER A 179 -9.40 -11.94 -20.08
C SER A 179 -10.03 -11.74 -18.69
N GLN A 180 -10.94 -10.78 -18.57
CA GLN A 180 -11.79 -10.59 -17.40
C GLN A 180 -13.17 -11.24 -17.59
N SER A 181 -13.31 -12.21 -18.49
CA SER A 181 -14.53 -12.98 -18.62
C SER A 181 -14.84 -13.75 -17.34
N THR A 182 -16.10 -14.08 -17.11
CA THR A 182 -16.51 -14.82 -15.93
C THR A 182 -15.80 -16.18 -15.85
N SER A 183 -15.66 -16.88 -16.98
CA SER A 183 -14.96 -18.15 -17.07
C SER A 183 -13.48 -18.03 -16.69
N ASP A 184 -12.77 -17.05 -17.27
CA ASP A 184 -11.34 -16.86 -16.98
C ASP A 184 -11.09 -16.48 -15.52
N ILE A 185 -11.96 -15.66 -14.92
CA ILE A 185 -11.87 -15.31 -13.50
C ILE A 185 -12.14 -16.54 -12.63
N ILE A 186 -13.16 -17.35 -12.94
CA ILE A 186 -13.46 -18.57 -12.19
C ILE A 186 -12.27 -19.53 -12.25
N GLU A 187 -11.71 -19.77 -13.42
CA GLU A 187 -10.53 -20.62 -13.59
C GLU A 187 -9.33 -20.10 -12.79
N GLY A 188 -9.10 -18.79 -12.78
CA GLY A 188 -8.05 -18.17 -11.97
C GLY A 188 -8.28 -18.32 -10.47
N VAL A 189 -9.53 -18.26 -10.02
CA VAL A 189 -9.91 -18.47 -8.62
C VAL A 189 -9.77 -19.93 -8.22
N ILE A 190 -10.16 -20.88 -9.08
CA ILE A 190 -9.95 -22.32 -8.85
C ILE A 190 -8.46 -22.61 -8.68
N ALA A 191 -7.62 -22.08 -9.56
CA ALA A 191 -6.16 -22.21 -9.44
C ALA A 191 -5.61 -21.64 -8.10
N ALA A 192 -6.22 -20.57 -7.59
CA ALA A 192 -5.88 -20.04 -6.27
C ALA A 192 -6.27 -20.99 -5.14
N LEU A 193 -7.46 -21.60 -5.19
CA LEU A 193 -7.90 -22.60 -4.19
C LEU A 193 -6.99 -23.82 -4.19
N GLU A 194 -6.59 -24.31 -5.38
CA GLU A 194 -5.63 -25.41 -5.54
C GLU A 194 -4.25 -25.04 -4.96
N PHE A 195 -3.78 -23.82 -5.20
CA PHE A 195 -2.53 -23.31 -4.64
C PHE A 195 -2.56 -23.22 -3.11
N PHE A 196 -3.66 -22.77 -2.53
CA PHE A 196 -3.85 -22.73 -1.07
C PHE A 196 -4.08 -24.12 -0.47
N GLY A 197 -4.43 -25.10 -1.28
CA GLY A 197 -4.76 -26.44 -0.82
C GLY A 197 -6.04 -26.49 0.02
N GLY A 198 -6.96 -25.54 -0.18
CA GLY A 198 -8.21 -25.49 0.57
C GLY A 198 -9.09 -24.30 0.23
N VAL A 199 -10.26 -24.26 0.82
CA VAL A 199 -11.37 -23.39 0.48
C VAL A 199 -11.70 -22.45 1.65
N PRO A 200 -11.57 -21.12 1.52
CA PRO A 200 -12.02 -20.17 2.53
C PRO A 200 -13.56 -20.08 2.56
N GLU A 201 -14.11 -19.47 3.60
CA GLU A 201 -15.56 -19.32 3.73
C GLU A 201 -16.17 -18.29 2.77
N THR A 202 -15.40 -17.26 2.41
CA THR A 202 -15.94 -16.09 1.70
C THR A 202 -14.96 -15.58 0.65
N ILE A 203 -15.48 -15.22 -0.53
CA ILE A 203 -14.76 -14.43 -1.53
C ILE A 203 -15.19 -12.98 -1.43
N VAL A 204 -14.21 -12.07 -1.31
CA VAL A 204 -14.41 -10.63 -1.36
C VAL A 204 -13.83 -10.11 -2.68
N SER A 205 -14.67 -9.53 -3.52
CA SER A 205 -14.26 -8.88 -4.78
C SER A 205 -14.76 -7.46 -4.81
N ASP A 206 -14.16 -6.61 -5.66
CA ASP A 206 -14.83 -5.36 -6.04
C ASP A 206 -16.06 -5.64 -6.90
N ASN A 207 -16.72 -4.57 -7.35
CA ASN A 207 -17.79 -4.64 -8.34
C ASN A 207 -17.26 -5.14 -9.71
N LEU A 208 -16.52 -6.25 -9.69
CA LEU A 208 -16.02 -6.92 -10.87
C LEU A 208 -17.21 -7.46 -11.66
N LYS A 209 -17.36 -7.05 -12.92
CA LYS A 209 -18.47 -7.49 -13.78
C LYS A 209 -18.61 -9.01 -13.88
N ALA A 210 -17.52 -9.74 -13.77
CA ALA A 210 -17.51 -11.20 -13.72
C ALA A 210 -18.23 -11.74 -12.46
N VAL A 211 -18.27 -10.97 -11.37
CA VAL A 211 -18.88 -11.36 -10.08
C VAL A 211 -20.22 -10.68 -9.89
N VAL A 212 -20.33 -9.38 -10.19
CA VAL A 212 -21.55 -8.56 -9.97
C VAL A 212 -22.03 -8.01 -11.31
N VAL A 213 -23.18 -8.43 -11.76
CA VAL A 213 -23.80 -7.98 -13.03
C VAL A 213 -24.68 -6.74 -12.86
N GLY A 214 -25.01 -6.34 -11.66
CA GLY A 214 -25.86 -5.18 -11.40
C GLY A 214 -26.25 -5.03 -9.92
N HIS A 215 -27.12 -4.07 -9.64
CA HIS A 215 -27.66 -3.85 -8.31
C HIS A 215 -29.19 -3.71 -8.37
N LYS A 216 -29.88 -4.28 -7.38
CA LYS A 216 -31.33 -4.09 -7.19
C LYS A 216 -31.62 -2.65 -6.74
N LYS A 217 -32.90 -2.22 -6.79
CA LYS A 217 -33.34 -0.89 -6.33
C LYS A 217 -32.91 -0.57 -4.88
N ASN A 218 -32.79 -1.58 -4.01
CA ASN A 218 -32.30 -1.47 -2.64
C ASN A 218 -30.77 -1.53 -2.51
N ARG A 219 -30.03 -1.39 -3.60
CA ARG A 219 -28.54 -1.47 -3.71
C ARG A 219 -27.93 -2.83 -3.39
N ASN A 220 -28.72 -3.89 -3.26
CA ASN A 220 -28.15 -5.24 -3.13
C ASN A 220 -27.52 -5.67 -4.46
N PRO A 221 -26.30 -6.24 -4.45
CA PRO A 221 -25.64 -6.71 -5.65
C PRO A 221 -26.39 -7.89 -6.26
N ILE A 222 -26.43 -7.93 -7.58
CA ILE A 222 -26.90 -9.09 -8.35
C ILE A 222 -25.64 -9.85 -8.77
N ILE A 223 -25.45 -11.04 -8.19
CA ILE A 223 -24.29 -11.89 -8.50
C ILE A 223 -24.51 -12.52 -9.86
N ASN A 224 -23.41 -12.64 -10.62
CA ASN A 224 -23.40 -13.36 -11.90
C ASN A 224 -23.80 -14.83 -11.67
N PRO A 225 -24.81 -15.36 -12.38
CA PRO A 225 -25.28 -16.74 -12.18
C PRO A 225 -24.18 -17.80 -12.31
N ALA A 226 -23.27 -17.64 -13.28
CA ALA A 226 -22.15 -18.54 -13.48
C ALA A 226 -21.15 -18.49 -12.30
N PHE A 227 -20.90 -17.29 -11.76
CA PHE A 227 -20.05 -17.15 -10.58
C PHE A 227 -20.74 -17.69 -9.31
N LEU A 228 -22.06 -17.57 -9.24
CA LEU A 228 -22.85 -18.17 -8.14
C LEU A 228 -22.79 -19.69 -8.20
N GLN A 229 -22.93 -20.30 -9.37
CA GLN A 229 -22.78 -21.75 -9.55
C GLN A 229 -21.41 -22.25 -9.09
N PHE A 230 -20.34 -21.53 -9.43
CA PHE A 230 -19.00 -21.81 -8.92
C PHE A 230 -18.95 -21.71 -7.38
N ALA A 231 -19.51 -20.64 -6.83
CA ALA A 231 -19.51 -20.40 -5.39
C ALA A 231 -20.30 -21.50 -4.62
N ASP A 232 -21.41 -21.94 -5.17
CA ASP A 232 -22.23 -23.04 -4.62
C ASP A 232 -21.47 -24.38 -4.67
N TYR A 233 -20.76 -24.66 -5.77
CA TYR A 233 -19.97 -25.89 -5.90
C TYR A 233 -18.89 -26.01 -4.85
N TYR A 234 -18.17 -24.90 -4.56
CA TYR A 234 -17.12 -24.85 -3.53
C TYR A 234 -17.65 -24.45 -2.14
N TYR A 235 -18.98 -24.28 -1.99
CA TYR A 235 -19.62 -23.79 -0.77
C TYR A 235 -19.03 -22.48 -0.23
N ILE A 236 -18.69 -21.55 -1.14
CA ILE A 236 -18.09 -20.25 -0.81
C ILE A 236 -19.17 -19.17 -0.85
N ARG A 237 -19.23 -18.33 0.16
CA ARG A 237 -20.06 -17.12 0.13
C ARG A 237 -19.42 -16.03 -0.73
N VAL A 238 -20.18 -15.42 -1.62
CA VAL A 238 -19.74 -14.25 -2.38
C VAL A 238 -20.14 -12.99 -1.63
N ASN A 239 -19.15 -12.20 -1.24
CA ASN A 239 -19.36 -10.93 -0.53
C ASN A 239 -18.71 -9.78 -1.31
N PRO A 240 -19.43 -9.13 -2.23
CA PRO A 240 -18.92 -7.97 -2.92
C PRO A 240 -18.57 -6.87 -1.93
N ALA A 241 -17.39 -6.27 -2.08
CA ALA A 241 -16.95 -5.17 -1.22
C ALA A 241 -17.95 -4.02 -1.25
N ARG A 242 -18.24 -3.45 -0.09
CA ARG A 242 -19.18 -2.35 0.03
C ARG A 242 -18.67 -1.13 -0.72
N VAL A 243 -19.50 -0.55 -1.57
CA VAL A 243 -19.25 0.74 -2.23
C VAL A 243 -18.91 1.77 -1.14
N TYR A 244 -17.76 2.46 -1.27
CA TYR A 244 -17.25 3.47 -0.33
C TYR A 244 -16.57 2.99 0.97
N LYS A 245 -16.14 1.71 1.10
CA LYS A 245 -15.27 1.31 2.21
C LYS A 245 -13.91 0.78 1.70
N PRO A 246 -12.96 1.67 1.32
CA PRO A 246 -11.65 1.26 0.81
C PRO A 246 -10.83 0.44 1.82
N LYS A 247 -11.15 0.51 3.11
CA LYS A 247 -10.45 -0.26 4.15
C LYS A 247 -10.65 -1.79 4.03
N ASP A 248 -11.73 -2.23 3.40
CA ASP A 248 -12.04 -3.67 3.25
C ASP A 248 -11.11 -4.38 2.25
N LYS A 249 -10.31 -3.64 1.46
CA LYS A 249 -9.46 -4.14 0.37
C LYS A 249 -7.96 -3.87 0.51
N GLY A 250 -7.53 -3.20 1.55
CA GLY A 250 -6.14 -2.79 1.71
C GLY A 250 -5.10 -3.93 1.54
N ALA A 251 -5.49 -5.18 1.78
CA ALA A 251 -4.60 -6.33 1.63
C ALA A 251 -4.34 -6.65 0.15
N VAL A 252 -5.39 -6.74 -0.69
CA VAL A 252 -5.23 -7.08 -2.11
C VAL A 252 -4.63 -5.92 -2.91
N GLU A 253 -5.00 -4.67 -2.61
CA GLU A 253 -4.39 -3.50 -3.26
C GLU A 253 -2.87 -3.42 -3.01
N ASN A 254 -2.45 -3.71 -1.78
CA ASN A 254 -1.03 -3.78 -1.46
C ASN A 254 -0.34 -4.95 -2.18
N ALA A 255 -0.98 -6.11 -2.28
CA ALA A 255 -0.47 -7.26 -3.01
C ALA A 255 -0.31 -6.95 -4.51
N VAL A 256 -1.33 -6.35 -5.15
CA VAL A 256 -1.26 -5.92 -6.55
C VAL A 256 -0.01 -5.07 -6.79
N ARG A 257 0.24 -4.06 -5.96
CA ARG A 257 1.41 -3.19 -6.09
C ARG A 257 2.74 -3.94 -5.93
N LEU A 258 2.81 -4.90 -5.01
CA LEU A 258 4.03 -5.69 -4.75
C LEU A 258 4.32 -6.71 -5.84
N ILE A 259 3.30 -7.23 -6.51
CA ILE A 259 3.40 -8.26 -7.55
C ILE A 259 3.56 -7.64 -8.94
N GLN A 260 2.78 -6.60 -9.25
CA GLN A 260 2.75 -5.99 -10.57
C GLN A 260 4.12 -5.45 -10.99
N ARG A 261 4.78 -4.69 -10.12
CA ARG A 261 6.04 -4.02 -10.47
C ARG A 261 7.19 -5.00 -10.78
N PRO A 262 7.47 -6.03 -9.97
CA PRO A 262 8.46 -7.05 -10.33
C PRO A 262 8.11 -7.77 -11.64
N LEU A 263 6.85 -8.15 -11.83
CA LEU A 263 6.40 -8.80 -13.07
C LEU A 263 6.64 -7.91 -14.30
N GLU A 264 6.30 -6.62 -14.21
CA GLU A 264 6.53 -5.66 -15.29
C GLU A 264 8.02 -5.53 -15.64
N ILE A 265 8.90 -5.44 -14.64
CA ILE A 265 10.36 -5.38 -14.83
C ILE A 265 10.86 -6.64 -15.52
N GLU A 266 10.46 -7.83 -15.05
CA GLU A 266 10.88 -9.11 -15.61
C GLU A 266 10.40 -9.28 -17.06
N LEU A 267 9.16 -8.93 -17.36
CA LEU A 267 8.62 -9.05 -18.73
C LEU A 267 9.23 -8.02 -19.68
N ASN A 268 9.61 -6.85 -19.22
CA ASN A 268 10.28 -5.84 -20.05
C ASN A 268 11.75 -6.18 -20.35
N SER A 269 12.39 -6.99 -19.51
CA SER A 269 13.78 -7.42 -19.69
C SER A 269 13.94 -8.67 -20.54
N ARG A 270 12.84 -9.35 -20.91
CA ARG A 270 12.83 -10.62 -21.63
C ARG A 270 12.11 -10.50 -22.99
N PRO A 271 12.38 -11.42 -23.95
CA PRO A 271 11.53 -11.58 -25.13
C PRO A 271 10.10 -11.83 -24.70
N LYS A 272 9.13 -11.46 -25.55
CA LYS A 272 7.72 -11.73 -25.27
C LYS A 272 7.45 -13.22 -25.09
N LEU A 273 6.89 -13.57 -23.95
CA LEU A 273 6.61 -14.95 -23.55
C LEU A 273 5.17 -15.35 -23.92
N SER A 274 4.93 -16.65 -24.03
CA SER A 274 3.56 -17.21 -24.05
C SER A 274 2.88 -17.02 -22.69
N LEU A 275 1.56 -17.19 -22.62
CA LEU A 275 0.80 -17.13 -21.36
C LEU A 275 1.39 -18.06 -20.28
N ALA A 276 1.74 -19.30 -20.66
CA ALA A 276 2.38 -20.25 -19.75
C ALA A 276 3.76 -19.77 -19.30
N GLY A 277 4.54 -19.15 -20.18
CA GLY A 277 5.83 -18.56 -19.84
C GLY A 277 5.71 -17.39 -18.86
N ILE A 278 4.72 -16.52 -19.05
CA ILE A 278 4.44 -15.41 -18.13
C ILE A 278 4.04 -15.95 -16.74
N ASN A 279 3.16 -16.97 -16.69
CA ASN A 279 2.74 -17.57 -15.44
C ASN A 279 3.87 -18.28 -14.68
N ARG A 280 4.88 -18.83 -15.40
CA ARG A 280 6.08 -19.38 -14.77
C ARG A 280 6.89 -18.30 -14.06
N VAL A 281 7.16 -17.19 -14.75
CA VAL A 281 7.86 -16.03 -14.16
C VAL A 281 7.09 -15.46 -12.98
N LEU A 282 5.77 -15.32 -13.12
CA LEU A 282 4.92 -14.85 -12.05
C LEU A 282 4.97 -15.77 -10.82
N ARG A 283 5.01 -17.09 -11.03
CA ARG A 283 5.10 -18.06 -9.93
C ARG A 283 6.39 -17.88 -9.14
N GLU A 284 7.54 -17.72 -9.81
CA GLU A 284 8.82 -17.44 -9.17
C GLU A 284 8.74 -16.18 -8.30
N ILE A 285 8.13 -15.10 -8.81
CA ILE A 285 7.93 -13.85 -8.06
C ILE A 285 7.05 -14.06 -6.83
N ILE A 286 5.96 -14.83 -6.94
CA ILE A 286 5.06 -15.11 -5.83
C ILE A 286 5.76 -15.92 -4.74
N ASP A 287 6.49 -16.97 -5.12
CA ASP A 287 7.22 -17.82 -4.20
C ASP A 287 8.28 -17.01 -3.43
N GLU A 288 9.01 -16.11 -4.13
CA GLU A 288 9.96 -15.20 -3.52
C GLU A 288 9.31 -14.19 -2.56
N LEU A 289 8.18 -13.61 -2.96
CA LEU A 289 7.44 -12.65 -2.12
C LEU A 289 6.88 -13.31 -0.86
N ASN A 290 6.39 -14.54 -0.96
CA ASN A 290 5.86 -15.27 0.18
C ASN A 290 6.97 -15.77 1.12
N ALA A 291 8.17 -16.03 0.63
CA ALA A 291 9.35 -16.40 1.42
C ALA A 291 10.06 -15.21 2.09
N LYS A 292 9.83 -13.98 1.62
CA LYS A 292 10.46 -12.78 2.19
C LYS A 292 10.02 -12.50 3.62
N PRO A 293 10.95 -12.21 4.56
CA PRO A 293 10.61 -11.78 5.91
C PRO A 293 9.72 -10.54 5.92
N MET A 294 8.74 -10.50 6.80
CA MET A 294 7.82 -9.38 6.93
C MET A 294 8.40 -8.29 7.85
N LYS A 295 8.28 -7.01 7.48
CA LYS A 295 8.93 -5.87 8.18
C LYS A 295 8.58 -5.69 9.66
N ARG A 296 7.52 -6.30 10.16
CA ARG A 296 6.97 -6.04 11.52
C ARG A 296 6.66 -7.30 12.30
N VAL A 297 7.01 -8.45 11.76
CA VAL A 297 6.74 -9.77 12.32
C VAL A 297 7.96 -10.61 11.98
N ASP A 298 8.43 -11.39 12.93
CA ASP A 298 9.60 -12.24 12.75
C ASP A 298 9.22 -13.58 12.05
N GLU A 299 8.43 -13.46 10.99
CA GLU A 299 7.91 -14.56 10.19
C GLU A 299 7.79 -14.12 8.73
N ASN A 300 7.86 -15.07 7.79
CA ASN A 300 7.48 -14.87 6.39
C ASN A 300 6.00 -15.26 6.16
N ARG A 301 5.49 -15.03 4.93
CA ARG A 301 4.09 -15.31 4.60
C ARG A 301 3.79 -16.80 4.53
N ASN A 302 4.76 -17.64 4.12
CA ASN A 302 4.59 -19.09 4.10
C ASN A 302 4.36 -19.63 5.52
N GLU A 303 5.22 -19.23 6.48
CA GLU A 303 5.10 -19.64 7.89
C GLU A 303 3.77 -19.17 8.49
N ARG A 304 3.38 -17.92 8.18
CA ARG A 304 2.09 -17.39 8.63
C ARG A 304 0.91 -18.13 8.02
N PHE A 305 0.96 -18.48 6.75
CA PHE A 305 -0.09 -19.24 6.08
C PHE A 305 -0.27 -20.61 6.73
N GLU A 306 0.81 -21.37 6.90
CA GLU A 306 0.77 -22.69 7.52
C GLU A 306 0.17 -22.64 8.94
N ARG A 307 0.48 -21.61 9.70
CA ARG A 307 0.02 -21.44 11.09
C ARG A 307 -1.35 -20.80 11.23
N ILE A 308 -1.67 -19.81 10.38
CA ILE A 308 -2.85 -18.95 10.58
C ILE A 308 -4.02 -19.39 9.70
N ASP A 309 -3.86 -19.45 8.36
CA ASP A 309 -4.99 -19.67 7.46
C ASP A 309 -5.23 -21.15 7.15
N LYS A 310 -4.19 -21.90 6.85
CA LYS A 310 -4.28 -23.29 6.37
C LYS A 310 -5.09 -24.22 7.29
N PRO A 311 -4.95 -24.16 8.64
CA PRO A 311 -5.73 -25.01 9.54
C PRO A 311 -7.25 -24.75 9.51
N PHE A 312 -7.67 -23.59 9.00
CA PHE A 312 -9.06 -23.17 8.96
C PHE A 312 -9.67 -23.20 7.55
N LEU A 313 -8.87 -23.53 6.52
CA LEU A 313 -9.40 -23.77 5.19
C LEU A 313 -10.13 -25.12 5.17
N ARG A 314 -11.28 -25.13 4.49
CA ARG A 314 -12.01 -26.37 4.24
C ARG A 314 -11.29 -27.19 3.16
N PRO A 315 -11.42 -28.53 3.16
CA PRO A 315 -10.83 -29.34 2.10
C PRO A 315 -11.40 -29.00 0.73
N LEU A 316 -10.59 -29.15 -0.31
CA LEU A 316 -11.04 -29.07 -1.70
C LEU A 316 -12.02 -30.22 -2.00
N PRO A 317 -13.00 -30.01 -2.90
CA PRO A 317 -13.78 -31.11 -3.45
C PRO A 317 -12.89 -32.18 -4.10
N MET A 318 -13.34 -33.44 -4.11
CA MET A 318 -12.59 -34.53 -4.74
C MET A 318 -12.40 -34.32 -6.25
N GLU A 319 -13.40 -33.75 -6.88
CA GLU A 319 -13.35 -33.43 -8.31
C GLU A 319 -13.16 -31.94 -8.50
N ARG A 320 -12.38 -31.56 -9.50
CA ARG A 320 -12.25 -30.17 -9.94
C ARG A 320 -13.52 -29.76 -10.69
N MET A 321 -14.07 -28.61 -10.39
CA MET A 321 -15.18 -28.09 -11.18
C MET A 321 -14.72 -27.83 -12.61
N GLU A 322 -15.37 -28.48 -13.57
CA GLU A 322 -15.28 -28.11 -14.99
C GLU A 322 -16.31 -27.02 -15.28
N PHE A 323 -15.81 -25.83 -15.58
CA PHE A 323 -16.69 -24.71 -15.92
C PHE A 323 -17.10 -24.81 -17.38
N ILE A 324 -18.33 -25.23 -17.60
CA ILE A 324 -18.96 -25.20 -18.91
C ILE A 324 -19.70 -23.87 -19.03
N ASN A 325 -19.29 -23.03 -20.01
CA ASN A 325 -20.03 -21.80 -20.28
C ASN A 325 -21.51 -22.14 -20.46
N PRO A 326 -22.43 -21.49 -19.74
CA PRO A 326 -23.85 -21.69 -20.00
C PRO A 326 -24.13 -21.37 -21.47
N PRO A 327 -25.01 -22.14 -22.14
CA PRO A 327 -25.35 -21.87 -23.53
C PRO A 327 -25.81 -20.42 -23.66
N GLU A 328 -25.21 -19.68 -24.61
CA GLU A 328 -25.67 -18.34 -24.94
C GLU A 328 -27.08 -18.42 -25.53
N ASP A 329 -28.06 -17.80 -24.90
CA ASP A 329 -29.37 -17.58 -25.51
C ASP A 329 -29.18 -16.63 -26.72
N ARG A 330 -29.02 -17.17 -27.88
CA ARG A 330 -29.02 -16.42 -29.14
C ARG A 330 -30.45 -16.29 -29.64
N ARG A 331 -30.89 -15.06 -29.94
CA ARG A 331 -32.12 -14.84 -30.65
C ARG A 331 -32.02 -15.51 -32.01
N VAL A 332 -32.84 -16.52 -32.26
CA VAL A 332 -33.00 -17.13 -33.57
C VAL A 332 -33.63 -16.08 -34.49
N PRO A 333 -33.05 -15.81 -35.67
CA PRO A 333 -33.68 -14.94 -36.65
C PRO A 333 -35.08 -15.44 -37.04
N PRO A 334 -35.99 -14.56 -37.50
CA PRO A 334 -37.37 -14.96 -37.84
C PRO A 334 -37.47 -16.05 -38.91
N ASP A 335 -36.42 -16.30 -39.67
CA ASP A 335 -36.32 -17.34 -40.70
C ASP A 335 -35.90 -18.74 -40.19
N TYR A 336 -35.68 -18.87 -38.85
CA TYR A 336 -35.29 -20.11 -38.16
C TYR A 336 -34.01 -20.78 -38.71
N HIS A 337 -33.15 -20.07 -39.46
CA HIS A 337 -31.90 -20.60 -39.93
C HIS A 337 -30.76 -20.33 -38.95
N LEU A 338 -30.18 -21.38 -38.37
CA LEU A 338 -28.94 -21.35 -37.60
C LEU A 338 -27.76 -21.64 -38.55
N SER A 339 -26.92 -20.65 -38.78
CA SER A 339 -25.67 -20.88 -39.52
C SER A 339 -24.70 -21.66 -38.64
N LEU A 340 -24.37 -22.89 -39.05
CA LEU A 340 -23.37 -23.76 -38.39
C LEU A 340 -21.92 -23.24 -38.54
N ILE A 341 -21.71 -22.17 -39.31
CA ILE A 341 -20.38 -21.58 -39.55
C ILE A 341 -19.86 -20.79 -38.33
N HIS A 342 -20.73 -20.52 -37.36
CA HIS A 342 -20.42 -19.71 -36.18
C HIS A 342 -20.57 -20.45 -34.84
N ILE A 343 -20.58 -21.79 -34.86
CA ILE A 343 -20.51 -22.67 -33.68
C ILE A 343 -19.05 -23.05 -33.40
#